data_5d1178d85398f828716bcc4bd547c88b
#
_entry.id   5d1178d85398f828716bcc4bd547c88b
#
_cell.length_a   1.000
_cell.length_b   1.000
_cell.length_c   1.000
_cell.angle_alpha   90.00
_cell.angle_beta   90.00
_cell.angle_gamma   90.00
#
_symmetry.space_group_name_H-M   'P 1'
#
loop_
_entity.id
_entity.type
_entity.pdbx_description
1 polymer ?
#
loop_
_entity_poly.entity_id
_entity_poly.type
_entity_poly.pdbx_seq_one_letter_code
_entity_poly.pdbx_strand_id
1 'polypeptide(L)'
;MNIDNVVLFWTYYRDIHGNIATDKDWRDINQASNAPVFMVHDVGLGHGAVGGVIQSGYRQGFEAAKLLTQVLDNPAQPLPAVVSAESDIKLDYQSVVRWGLGAEQEASSVFFNKPADFTE
;
A
#
# COMPACT_ATOMS: atom_id res chain seq x y z
N MET A 1 -21.82 8.96 7.20
CA MET A 1 -21.41 7.71 7.87
C MET A 1 -20.54 8.04 9.06
N ASN A 2 -20.87 7.49 10.19
CA ASN A 2 -20.07 7.67 11.40
C ASN A 2 -19.11 6.50 11.54
N ILE A 3 -17.81 6.77 11.47
CA ILE A 3 -16.79 5.73 11.53
C ILE A 3 -16.16 5.74 12.91
N ASP A 4 -16.46 4.71 13.69
CA ASP A 4 -15.96 4.59 15.05
C ASP A 4 -14.71 3.72 15.14
N ASN A 5 -14.44 2.92 14.10
CA ASN A 5 -13.35 1.96 14.08
C ASN A 5 -12.66 1.95 12.73
N VAL A 6 -11.39 1.59 12.75
CA VAL A 6 -10.61 1.31 11.53
C VAL A 6 -9.88 -0.01 11.72
N VAL A 7 -9.55 -0.65 10.60
CA VAL A 7 -8.75 -1.88 10.61
C VAL A 7 -7.39 -1.56 10.02
N LEU A 8 -6.34 -1.92 10.73
CA LEU A 8 -4.98 -1.88 10.19
C LEU A 8 -4.53 -3.31 9.92
N PHE A 9 -4.29 -3.61 8.64
CA PHE A 9 -3.78 -4.90 8.22
C PHE A 9 -2.25 -4.81 8.11
N TRP A 10 -1.57 -5.52 9.00
CA TRP A 10 -0.11 -5.55 8.98
C TRP A 10 0.39 -6.53 7.93
N THR A 11 -0.09 -7.79 8.01
CA THR A 11 0.34 -8.83 7.09
C THR A 11 -0.65 -9.98 7.07
N TYR A 12 -0.80 -10.61 5.91
CA TYR A 12 -1.60 -11.83 5.72
C TYR A 12 -1.10 -12.51 4.45
N TYR A 13 -0.49 -13.67 4.60
CA TYR A 13 0.07 -14.40 3.46
C TYR A 13 -0.60 -15.74 3.23
N ARG A 14 -0.98 -16.43 4.29
CA ARG A 14 -1.52 -17.77 4.20
C ARG A 14 -2.68 -17.95 5.16
N ASP A 15 -3.65 -18.78 4.75
CA ASP A 15 -4.75 -19.17 5.62
C ASP A 15 -4.34 -20.32 6.55
N ILE A 16 -5.28 -20.79 7.36
CA ILE A 16 -5.02 -21.89 8.30
C ILE A 16 -4.70 -23.22 7.61
N HIS A 17 -5.01 -23.35 6.32
CA HIS A 17 -4.73 -24.53 5.51
C HIS A 17 -3.43 -24.40 4.71
N GLY A 18 -2.69 -23.30 4.88
CA GLY A 18 -1.44 -23.07 4.18
C GLY A 18 -1.61 -22.50 2.78
N ASN A 19 -2.82 -22.17 2.35
CA ASN A 19 -3.06 -21.58 1.03
C ASN A 19 -2.63 -20.12 1.02
N ILE A 20 -1.96 -19.71 -0.06
CA ILE A 20 -1.48 -18.34 -0.22
C ILE A 20 -2.68 -17.43 -0.48
N ALA A 21 -2.70 -16.26 0.16
CA ALA A 21 -3.72 -15.25 -0.05
C ALA A 21 -3.72 -14.78 -1.50
N THR A 22 -4.90 -14.72 -2.10
CA THR A 22 -5.11 -14.27 -3.49
C THR A 22 -5.75 -12.89 -3.51
N ASP A 23 -5.80 -12.28 -4.70
CA ASP A 23 -6.51 -11.02 -4.90
C ASP A 23 -7.99 -11.15 -4.52
N LYS A 24 -8.60 -12.31 -4.80
CA LYS A 24 -9.98 -12.57 -4.40
C LYS A 24 -10.13 -12.55 -2.89
N ASP A 25 -9.19 -13.14 -2.15
CA ASP A 25 -9.22 -13.14 -0.70
C ASP A 25 -9.18 -11.70 -0.15
N TRP A 26 -8.33 -10.86 -0.71
CA TRP A 26 -8.26 -9.45 -0.31
C TRP A 26 -9.57 -8.71 -0.61
N ARG A 27 -10.16 -8.94 -1.78
CA ARG A 27 -11.46 -8.35 -2.11
C ARG A 27 -12.54 -8.82 -1.14
N ASP A 28 -12.59 -10.11 -0.83
CA ASP A 28 -13.60 -10.67 0.07
C ASP A 28 -13.47 -10.09 1.48
N ILE A 29 -12.24 -9.98 1.98
CA ILE A 29 -11.97 -9.39 3.29
C ILE A 29 -12.45 -7.95 3.34
N ASN A 30 -12.10 -7.16 2.33
CA ASN A 30 -12.45 -5.74 2.32
C ASN A 30 -13.95 -5.53 2.13
N GLN A 31 -14.61 -6.37 1.33
CA GLN A 31 -16.06 -6.28 1.14
C GLN A 31 -16.82 -6.66 2.40
N ALA A 32 -16.33 -7.64 3.16
CA ALA A 32 -16.95 -8.09 4.38
C ALA A 32 -16.72 -7.15 5.56
N SER A 33 -15.71 -6.29 5.48
CA SER A 33 -15.38 -5.36 6.56
C SER A 33 -16.45 -4.30 6.71
N ASN A 34 -16.83 -4.01 7.94
CA ASN A 34 -17.71 -2.89 8.28
C ASN A 34 -16.94 -1.65 8.74
N ALA A 35 -15.64 -1.64 8.54
CA ALA A 35 -14.76 -0.53 8.86
C ALA A 35 -13.73 -0.35 7.76
N PRO A 36 -13.23 0.87 7.55
CA PRO A 36 -12.19 1.07 6.54
C PRO A 36 -10.91 0.32 6.89
N VAL A 37 -10.30 -0.30 5.88
CA VAL A 37 -9.10 -1.13 6.03
C VAL A 37 -7.90 -0.37 5.49
N PHE A 38 -6.90 -0.18 6.34
CA PHE A 38 -5.62 0.42 5.98
C PHE A 38 -4.55 -0.66 5.97
N MET A 39 -3.53 -0.49 5.14
CA MET A 39 -2.48 -1.47 4.95
C MET A 39 -1.11 -0.83 4.97
N VAL A 40 -0.08 -1.65 5.25
CA VAL A 40 1.32 -1.21 5.22
C VAL A 40 2.06 -1.77 4.02
N HIS A 41 1.49 -2.74 3.31
CA HIS A 41 2.04 -3.34 2.09
C HIS A 41 1.06 -3.17 0.95
N ASP A 42 1.55 -3.27 -0.28
CA ASP A 42 0.75 -2.99 -1.49
C ASP A 42 -0.14 -4.16 -1.94
N VAL A 43 -0.07 -5.30 -1.28
CA VAL A 43 -0.78 -6.53 -1.72
C VAL A 43 -2.30 -6.38 -1.75
N GLY A 44 -2.88 -5.57 -0.88
CA GLY A 44 -4.33 -5.35 -0.82
C GLY A 44 -4.82 -4.11 -1.56
N LEU A 45 -3.92 -3.36 -2.17
CA LEU A 45 -4.30 -2.14 -2.90
C LEU A 45 -5.05 -2.49 -4.17
N GLY A 46 -6.09 -1.71 -4.47
CA GLY A 46 -6.94 -1.96 -5.63
C GLY A 46 -8.01 -3.01 -5.39
N HIS A 47 -8.07 -3.60 -4.19
CA HIS A 47 -9.04 -4.65 -3.84
C HIS A 47 -9.95 -4.25 -2.68
N GLY A 48 -10.11 -2.94 -2.46
CA GLY A 48 -11.04 -2.40 -1.49
C GLY A 48 -10.40 -1.76 -0.26
N ALA A 49 -9.10 -1.96 -0.02
CA ALA A 49 -8.41 -1.25 1.05
C ALA A 49 -8.32 0.24 0.76
N VAL A 50 -8.39 1.05 1.80
CA VAL A 50 -8.26 2.51 1.65
C VAL A 50 -6.85 2.88 1.21
N GLY A 51 -5.85 2.22 1.76
CA GLY A 51 -4.44 2.51 1.49
C GLY A 51 -3.65 2.68 2.76
N GLY A 52 -2.70 3.59 2.75
CA GLY A 52 -1.87 3.90 3.90
C GLY A 52 -0.50 4.42 3.50
N VAL A 53 0.43 4.39 4.44
CA VAL A 53 1.85 4.61 4.18
C VAL A 53 2.44 3.26 3.79
N ILE A 54 2.67 3.07 2.50
CA ILE A 54 2.88 1.76 1.90
C ILE A 54 4.35 1.49 1.67
N GLN A 55 4.80 0.31 2.11
CA GLN A 55 6.09 -0.25 1.70
C GLN A 55 5.87 -1.09 0.45
N SER A 56 6.23 -0.51 -0.69
CA SER A 56 6.04 -1.16 -1.98
C SER A 56 7.20 -2.12 -2.26
N GLY A 57 6.89 -3.31 -2.78
CA GLY A 57 7.90 -4.26 -3.22
C GLY A 57 8.76 -3.69 -4.34
N TYR A 58 8.18 -2.90 -5.23
CA TYR A 58 8.93 -2.24 -6.29
C TYR A 58 9.98 -1.29 -5.71
N ARG A 59 9.59 -0.43 -4.75
CA ARG A 59 10.54 0.52 -4.15
C ARG A 59 11.63 -0.21 -3.38
N GLN A 60 11.29 -1.25 -2.65
CA GLN A 60 12.26 -2.04 -1.91
C GLN A 60 13.29 -2.68 -2.86
N GLY A 61 12.83 -3.25 -3.96
CA GLY A 61 13.71 -3.84 -4.98
C GLY A 61 14.57 -2.79 -5.67
N PHE A 62 14.01 -1.64 -6.00
CA PHE A 62 14.73 -0.54 -6.63
C PHE A 62 15.89 -0.04 -5.73
N GLU A 63 15.60 0.22 -4.46
CA GLU A 63 16.60 0.70 -3.51
C GLU A 63 17.67 -0.37 -3.23
N ALA A 64 17.28 -1.64 -3.16
CA ALA A 64 18.23 -2.75 -3.00
C ALA A 64 19.18 -2.85 -4.20
N ALA A 65 18.67 -2.72 -5.42
CA ALA A 65 19.49 -2.74 -6.63
C ALA A 65 20.45 -1.54 -6.68
N LYS A 66 19.99 -0.39 -6.25
CA LYS A 66 20.82 0.82 -6.18
C LYS A 66 21.99 0.64 -5.20
N LEU A 67 21.69 0.06 -4.03
CA LEU A 67 22.73 -0.25 -3.04
C LEU A 67 23.73 -1.27 -3.59
N LEU A 68 23.23 -2.32 -4.26
CA LEU A 68 24.09 -3.33 -4.88
C LEU A 68 25.04 -2.71 -5.91
N THR A 69 24.53 -1.78 -6.74
CA THR A 69 25.35 -1.09 -7.71
C THR A 69 26.48 -0.31 -7.04
N GLN A 70 26.18 0.35 -5.94
CA GLN A 70 27.21 1.08 -5.18
C GLN A 70 28.29 0.13 -4.64
N VAL A 71 27.92 -1.04 -4.16
CA VAL A 71 28.85 -2.05 -3.67
C VAL A 71 29.75 -2.55 -4.79
N LEU A 72 29.18 -2.83 -5.96
CA LEU A 72 29.94 -3.32 -7.12
C LEU A 72 30.90 -2.27 -7.68
N ASP A 73 30.49 -1.00 -7.68
CA ASP A 73 31.31 0.10 -8.21
C ASP A 73 32.50 0.45 -7.27
N ASN A 74 32.31 0.28 -5.98
CA ASN A 74 33.36 0.59 -5.00
C ASN A 74 33.34 -0.39 -3.83
N PRO A 75 33.88 -1.63 -4.03
CA PRO A 75 33.84 -2.66 -3.00
C PRO A 75 34.60 -2.31 -1.72
N ALA A 76 35.54 -1.37 -1.78
CA ALA A 76 36.33 -0.97 -0.62
C ALA A 76 35.61 0.03 0.27
N GLN A 77 34.52 0.63 -0.20
CA GLN A 77 33.76 1.59 0.59
C GLN A 77 32.96 0.87 1.68
N PRO A 78 33.02 1.32 2.95
CA PRO A 78 32.19 0.74 4.00
C PRO A 78 30.72 0.85 3.70
N LEU A 79 29.95 -0.21 3.97
CA LEU A 79 28.51 -0.20 3.83
C LEU A 79 27.86 0.41 5.06
N PRO A 80 26.76 1.16 4.90
CA PRO A 80 25.97 1.55 6.06
C PRO A 80 25.37 0.31 6.72
N ALA A 81 25.22 0.38 8.05
CA ALA A 81 24.65 -0.75 8.80
C ALA A 81 23.18 -1.01 8.42
N VAL A 82 22.43 0.06 8.16
CA VAL A 82 21.02 0.01 7.78
C VAL A 82 20.76 1.08 6.75
N VAL A 83 20.02 0.70 5.70
CA VAL A 83 19.49 1.64 4.71
C VAL A 83 17.98 1.51 4.70
N SER A 84 17.28 2.61 4.90
CA SER A 84 15.83 2.64 4.87
C SER A 84 15.36 3.11 3.51
N ALA A 85 14.46 2.34 2.90
CA ALA A 85 13.77 2.77 1.69
C ALA A 85 12.58 3.66 2.09
N GLU A 86 12.30 4.66 1.25
CA GLU A 86 11.15 5.53 1.47
C GLU A 86 9.85 4.76 1.28
N SER A 87 8.86 5.13 2.09
CA SER A 87 7.49 4.67 1.93
C SER A 87 6.69 5.70 1.15
N ASP A 88 5.66 5.24 0.46
CA ASP A 88 4.78 6.10 -0.32
C ASP A 88 3.39 6.14 0.29
N ILE A 89 2.78 7.32 0.34
CA ILE A 89 1.37 7.44 0.69
C ILE A 89 0.55 7.08 -0.55
N LYS A 90 -0.32 6.08 -0.43
CA LYS A 90 -1.21 5.65 -1.51
C LYS A 90 -2.61 5.48 -0.97
N LEU A 91 -3.57 6.11 -1.62
CA LEU A 91 -4.98 6.07 -1.24
C LEU A 91 -5.83 5.67 -2.44
N ASP A 92 -6.69 4.68 -2.24
CA ASP A 92 -7.66 4.26 -3.24
C ASP A 92 -8.84 5.23 -3.21
N TYR A 93 -8.99 6.02 -4.27
CA TYR A 93 -10.03 7.04 -4.35
C TYR A 93 -11.42 6.46 -4.14
N GLN A 94 -11.71 5.31 -4.75
CA GLN A 94 -13.04 4.70 -4.62
C GLN A 94 -13.33 4.26 -3.19
N SER A 95 -12.32 3.75 -2.47
CA SER A 95 -12.47 3.36 -1.07
C SER A 95 -12.61 4.59 -0.16
N VAL A 96 -11.88 5.65 -0.44
CA VAL A 96 -12.03 6.92 0.31
C VAL A 96 -13.46 7.43 0.17
N VAL A 97 -14.02 7.41 -1.04
CA VAL A 97 -15.41 7.82 -1.29
C VAL A 97 -16.39 6.87 -0.60
N ARG A 98 -16.18 5.58 -0.72
CA ARG A 98 -17.05 4.56 -0.10
C ARG A 98 -17.22 4.79 1.41
N TRP A 99 -16.12 5.12 2.09
CA TRP A 99 -16.12 5.28 3.53
C TRP A 99 -16.39 6.73 3.99
N GLY A 100 -16.58 7.65 3.05
CA GLY A 100 -16.85 9.05 3.36
C GLY A 100 -15.67 9.76 4.03
N LEU A 101 -14.44 9.34 3.73
CA LEU A 101 -13.25 9.95 4.29
C LEU A 101 -12.90 11.23 3.54
N GLY A 102 -12.60 12.29 4.29
CA GLY A 102 -12.16 13.55 3.69
C GLY A 102 -10.67 13.51 3.41
N ALA A 103 -10.30 13.60 2.15
CA ALA A 103 -8.90 13.60 1.74
C ALA A 103 -8.64 14.62 0.63
N GLU A 104 -9.47 15.64 0.55
CA GLU A 104 -9.39 16.65 -0.49
C GLU A 104 -8.15 17.52 -0.42
N GLN A 105 -7.46 17.51 0.71
CA GLN A 105 -6.24 18.29 0.88
C GLN A 105 -4.99 17.54 0.45
N GLU A 106 -5.12 16.24 0.17
CA GLU A 106 -3.99 15.44 -0.27
C GLU A 106 -3.66 15.73 -1.72
N ALA A 107 -2.37 15.63 -2.05
CA ALA A 107 -1.94 15.78 -3.43
C ALA A 107 -2.56 14.70 -4.30
N SER A 108 -2.97 15.07 -5.52
CA SER A 108 -3.62 14.15 -6.44
C SER A 108 -2.74 12.94 -6.78
N SER A 109 -1.41 13.06 -6.63
CA SER A 109 -0.48 11.97 -6.91
C SER A 109 -0.55 10.83 -5.90
N VAL A 110 -1.14 11.04 -4.72
CA VAL A 110 -1.29 9.96 -3.73
C VAL A 110 -2.51 9.10 -3.99
N PHE A 111 -3.45 9.58 -4.80
CA PHE A 111 -4.65 8.84 -5.14
C PHE A 111 -4.43 7.96 -6.36
N PHE A 112 -4.97 6.75 -6.30
CA PHE A 112 -5.11 5.89 -7.47
C PHE A 112 -6.56 5.43 -7.58
N ASN A 113 -6.91 4.77 -8.69
CA ASN A 113 -8.27 4.29 -8.95
C ASN A 113 -9.30 5.43 -8.98
N LYS A 114 -8.84 6.62 -9.36
CA LYS A 114 -9.70 7.78 -9.50
C LYS A 114 -10.41 7.70 -10.85
N PRO A 115 -11.73 7.95 -10.90
CA PRO A 115 -12.43 7.96 -12.18
C PRO A 115 -11.85 9.01 -13.12
N ALA A 116 -11.85 8.70 -14.41
CA ALA A 116 -11.45 9.66 -15.41
C ALA A 116 -12.41 10.86 -15.39
N ASP A 117 -11.85 12.05 -15.49
CA ASP A 117 -12.64 13.26 -15.57
C ASP A 117 -12.81 13.63 -17.03
N PHE A 118 -14.04 13.55 -17.51
CA PHE A 118 -14.38 13.88 -18.88
C PHE A 118 -15.02 15.25 -19.03
N THR A 119 -15.19 15.98 -17.93
CA THR A 119 -15.72 17.36 -17.98
C THR A 119 -14.59 18.36 -18.12
N GLU A 120 -14.75 19.25 -19.03
CA GLU A 120 -13.77 20.30 -19.31
C GLU A 120 -14.26 21.67 -18.84
#